data_0a33b24dab84de758b5b4e10a71433e0
#
_entry.id   0a33b24dab84de758b5b4e10a71433e0
#
_cell.length_a   1.000
_cell.length_b   1.000
_cell.length_c   1.000
_cell.angle_alpha   90.00
_cell.angle_beta   90.00
_cell.angle_gamma   90.00
#
_symmetry.space_group_name_H-M   'P 1'
#
loop_
_entity.id
_entity.type
_entity.pdbx_description
1 polymer ?
#
loop_
_entity_poly.entity_id
_entity_poly.type
_entity_poly.pdbx_seq_one_letter_code
_entity_poly.pdbx_strand_id
1 'polypeptide(L)'
;MGRPPDGVLARARYSPAVGGTAPTARTRTDVEVRALINDDVEALTEFFASVPEGDRTFFKEDVSDPTVIAGWVAVADRHRLIALVDDHVAGYVAVLKGIGWSSHVGELRLVIAPEFRGRGIGRLLAQRAVVEALELGVVKLVVDVVAGQDRLFEMFTKLGFEQEGRLRRHVRNANGETHDLLVLSHFVDELAASLSVESPAP
;
A
#
# COMPACT_ATOMS: atom_id res chain seq x y z
N MET A 1 3.03 17.87 45.76
CA MET A 1 1.57 17.93 45.82
C MET A 1 1.13 18.95 44.79
N GLY A 2 0.36 18.54 43.77
CA GLY A 2 -0.15 19.42 42.72
C GLY A 2 -0.41 18.62 41.45
N ARG A 3 -1.64 18.11 41.31
CA ARG A 3 -2.15 17.36 40.17
C ARG A 3 -2.44 18.35 39.03
N PRO A 4 -2.08 18.10 37.75
CA PRO A 4 -2.53 18.94 36.63
C PRO A 4 -3.98 18.60 36.26
N PRO A 5 -4.76 19.55 35.72
CA PRO A 5 -6.17 19.38 35.41
C PRO A 5 -6.42 18.70 34.06
N ASP A 6 -7.51 17.95 34.03
CA ASP A 6 -8.09 17.27 32.89
C ASP A 6 -8.52 18.29 31.81
N GLY A 7 -7.93 18.18 30.60
CA GLY A 7 -8.30 18.96 29.43
C GLY A 7 -9.21 18.15 28.49
N VAL A 8 -10.44 18.53 28.43
CA VAL A 8 -11.58 18.03 27.65
C VAL A 8 -11.28 18.06 26.15
N LEU A 9 -11.38 16.93 25.49
CA LEU A 9 -11.42 16.80 24.04
C LEU A 9 -12.75 17.35 23.49
N ALA A 10 -12.71 18.53 22.92
CA ALA A 10 -13.86 19.14 22.22
C ALA A 10 -14.10 18.43 20.88
N ARG A 11 -15.20 17.68 20.79
CA ARG A 11 -15.75 17.18 19.52
C ARG A 11 -16.35 18.36 18.74
N ALA A 12 -15.73 18.76 17.64
CA ALA A 12 -16.32 19.68 16.70
C ALA A 12 -17.45 18.96 15.93
N ARG A 13 -18.70 19.34 16.23
CA ARG A 13 -19.88 18.96 15.44
C ARG A 13 -20.01 19.96 14.29
N TYR A 14 -19.84 19.49 13.07
CA TYR A 14 -20.17 20.25 11.86
C TYR A 14 -21.64 19.99 11.50
N SER A 15 -22.44 21.07 11.46
CA SER A 15 -23.84 21.04 11.03
C SER A 15 -23.92 21.64 9.62
N PRO A 16 -24.43 20.96 8.59
CA PRO A 16 -24.57 21.56 7.27
C PRO A 16 -25.90 22.31 7.13
N ALA A 17 -25.83 23.52 6.59
CA ALA A 17 -26.99 24.31 6.16
C ALA A 17 -27.61 23.70 4.88
N VAL A 18 -28.94 23.73 4.84
CA VAL A 18 -29.79 23.18 3.78
C VAL A 18 -29.85 24.15 2.59
N GLY A 19 -29.78 23.62 1.36
CA GLY A 19 -30.34 24.26 0.18
C GLY A 19 -29.40 24.34 -1.02
N GLY A 20 -29.52 23.40 -1.96
CA GLY A 20 -28.92 23.47 -3.30
C GLY A 20 -28.82 22.07 -3.93
N THR A 21 -29.61 21.82 -4.97
CA THR A 21 -29.56 20.60 -5.80
C THR A 21 -28.17 20.47 -6.42
N ALA A 22 -27.32 19.67 -5.83
CA ALA A 22 -26.00 19.34 -6.35
C ALA A 22 -26.05 18.01 -7.14
N PRO A 23 -25.24 17.87 -8.20
CA PRO A 23 -25.16 16.63 -8.97
C PRO A 23 -24.69 15.49 -8.07
N THR A 24 -25.23 14.31 -8.34
CA THR A 24 -25.05 13.05 -7.64
C THR A 24 -23.62 12.90 -7.06
N ALA A 25 -23.50 13.09 -5.75
CA ALA A 25 -22.27 12.85 -5.03
C ALA A 25 -21.86 11.38 -5.26
N ARG A 26 -20.69 11.17 -5.84
CA ARG A 26 -20.02 9.87 -5.78
C ARG A 26 -19.90 9.54 -4.30
N THR A 27 -20.63 8.54 -3.86
CA THR A 27 -20.53 7.99 -2.50
C THR A 27 -19.04 7.72 -2.26
N ARG A 28 -18.44 8.43 -1.31
CA ARG A 28 -17.10 8.10 -0.84
C ARG A 28 -17.24 6.71 -0.21
N THR A 29 -16.84 5.69 -0.94
CA THR A 29 -16.73 4.34 -0.39
C THR A 29 -15.71 4.44 0.73
N ASP A 30 -16.12 4.19 1.96
CA ASP A 30 -15.21 4.20 3.09
C ASP A 30 -14.21 3.06 2.90
N VAL A 31 -12.93 3.40 2.80
CA VAL A 31 -11.83 2.44 2.68
C VAL A 31 -11.18 2.35 4.05
N GLU A 32 -11.27 1.18 4.67
CA GLU A 32 -10.52 0.87 5.89
C GLU A 32 -9.16 0.29 5.51
N VAL A 33 -8.08 0.78 6.14
CA VAL A 33 -6.72 0.20 5.97
C VAL A 33 -6.21 -0.22 7.33
N ARG A 34 -5.87 -1.49 7.47
CA ARG A 34 -5.35 -2.07 8.70
C ARG A 34 -4.30 -3.17 8.46
N ALA A 35 -3.55 -3.50 9.50
CA ALA A 35 -2.64 -4.64 9.48
C ALA A 35 -3.41 -5.97 9.38
N LEU A 36 -2.74 -7.00 8.86
CA LEU A 36 -3.26 -8.36 8.83
C LEU A 36 -3.50 -8.90 10.24
N ILE A 37 -4.58 -9.67 10.39
CA ILE A 37 -4.90 -10.43 11.59
C ILE A 37 -5.13 -11.90 11.23
N ASN A 38 -5.16 -12.79 12.23
CA ASN A 38 -5.29 -14.24 12.00
C ASN A 38 -6.55 -14.63 11.21
N ASP A 39 -7.62 -13.88 11.34
CA ASP A 39 -8.89 -14.17 10.69
C ASP A 39 -8.92 -13.77 9.20
N ASP A 40 -7.85 -13.13 8.69
CA ASP A 40 -7.78 -12.67 7.29
C ASP A 40 -7.32 -13.74 6.29
N VAL A 41 -6.88 -14.92 6.73
CA VAL A 41 -6.31 -15.95 5.85
C VAL A 41 -7.25 -16.32 4.71
N GLU A 42 -8.51 -16.58 5.01
CA GLU A 42 -9.52 -16.97 4.02
C GLU A 42 -9.80 -15.82 3.05
N ALA A 43 -10.13 -14.64 3.56
CA ALA A 43 -10.43 -13.46 2.74
C ALA A 43 -9.24 -13.03 1.86
N LEU A 44 -8.01 -13.15 2.38
CA LEU A 44 -6.81 -12.82 1.61
C LEU A 44 -6.51 -13.89 0.55
N THR A 45 -6.78 -15.16 0.83
CA THR A 45 -6.67 -16.25 -0.15
C THR A 45 -7.66 -16.03 -1.31
N GLU A 46 -8.91 -15.70 -1.01
CA GLU A 46 -9.93 -15.37 -2.02
C GLU A 46 -9.53 -14.13 -2.82
N PHE A 47 -9.02 -13.10 -2.16
CA PHE A 47 -8.51 -11.90 -2.82
C PHE A 47 -7.42 -12.25 -3.83
N PHE A 48 -6.37 -12.99 -3.45
CA PHE A 48 -5.31 -13.38 -4.39
C PHE A 48 -5.81 -14.30 -5.50
N ALA A 49 -6.81 -15.15 -5.23
CA ALA A 49 -7.44 -15.96 -6.27
C ALA A 49 -8.18 -15.12 -7.31
N SER A 50 -8.77 -13.97 -6.91
CA SER A 50 -9.46 -13.03 -7.80
C SER A 50 -8.50 -12.17 -8.64
N VAL A 51 -7.24 -12.00 -8.20
CA VAL A 51 -6.23 -11.24 -8.94
C VAL A 51 -5.84 -12.00 -10.20
N PRO A 52 -5.81 -11.37 -11.38
CA PRO A 52 -5.41 -12.02 -12.62
C PRO A 52 -4.03 -12.67 -12.50
N GLU A 53 -3.85 -13.84 -13.11
CA GLU A 53 -2.59 -14.60 -13.07
C GLU A 53 -1.39 -13.74 -13.50
N GLY A 54 -1.55 -12.89 -14.53
CA GLY A 54 -0.51 -11.97 -14.98
C GLY A 54 -0.04 -10.99 -13.91
N ASP A 55 -0.92 -10.57 -13.01
CA ASP A 55 -0.56 -9.67 -11.90
C ASP A 55 0.00 -10.44 -10.71
N ARG A 56 -0.45 -11.69 -10.47
CA ARG A 56 0.09 -12.58 -9.42
C ARG A 56 1.51 -13.05 -9.72
N THR A 57 1.82 -13.25 -10.99
CA THR A 57 3.15 -13.73 -11.45
C THR A 57 4.28 -12.79 -11.01
N PHE A 58 3.98 -11.55 -10.64
CA PHE A 58 4.96 -10.58 -10.19
C PHE A 58 5.20 -10.58 -8.67
N PHE A 59 4.46 -11.41 -7.92
CA PHE A 59 4.83 -11.74 -6.56
C PHE A 59 5.99 -12.74 -6.55
N LYS A 60 6.96 -12.50 -5.67
CA LYS A 60 8.13 -13.40 -5.53
C LYS A 60 7.79 -14.68 -4.76
N GLU A 61 6.67 -14.66 -4.02
CA GLU A 61 6.08 -15.85 -3.38
C GLU A 61 4.91 -16.37 -4.21
N ASP A 62 4.65 -17.66 -4.09
CA ASP A 62 3.45 -18.28 -4.69
C ASP A 62 2.20 -17.94 -3.87
N VAL A 63 1.58 -16.80 -4.21
CA VAL A 63 0.34 -16.35 -3.55
C VAL A 63 -0.90 -17.17 -3.92
N SER A 64 -0.78 -18.17 -4.77
CA SER A 64 -1.83 -19.15 -5.04
C SER A 64 -1.83 -20.29 -4.01
N ASP A 65 -0.74 -20.43 -3.25
CA ASP A 65 -0.64 -21.39 -2.14
C ASP A 65 -1.16 -20.77 -0.83
N PRO A 66 -2.30 -21.23 -0.28
CA PRO A 66 -2.85 -20.74 0.97
C PRO A 66 -1.88 -20.83 2.17
N THR A 67 -0.92 -21.77 2.12
CA THR A 67 0.06 -21.92 3.21
C THR A 67 1.04 -20.75 3.28
N VAL A 68 1.34 -20.13 2.15
CA VAL A 68 2.15 -18.90 2.07
C VAL A 68 1.43 -17.76 2.78
N ILE A 69 0.13 -17.58 2.49
CA ILE A 69 -0.71 -16.54 3.11
C ILE A 69 -0.86 -16.79 4.62
N ALA A 70 -1.12 -18.03 5.02
CA ALA A 70 -1.19 -18.41 6.42
C ALA A 70 0.14 -18.14 7.16
N GLY A 71 1.27 -18.36 6.49
CA GLY A 71 2.59 -18.01 7.03
C GLY A 71 2.78 -16.52 7.28
N TRP A 72 2.27 -15.66 6.40
CA TRP A 72 2.36 -14.20 6.61
C TRP A 72 1.56 -13.75 7.84
N VAL A 73 0.38 -14.33 8.03
CA VAL A 73 -0.51 -13.99 9.14
C VAL A 73 0.03 -14.53 10.46
N ALA A 74 0.57 -15.76 10.47
CA ALA A 74 1.10 -16.41 11.66
C ALA A 74 2.31 -15.67 12.29
N VAL A 75 3.10 -14.97 11.45
CA VAL A 75 4.26 -14.18 11.94
C VAL A 75 3.82 -12.86 12.57
N ALA A 76 2.52 -12.51 12.49
CA ALA A 76 1.98 -11.23 12.96
C ALA A 76 2.77 -10.02 12.42
N ASP A 77 3.13 -10.08 11.13
CA ASP A 77 3.89 -9.04 10.43
C ASP A 77 3.00 -7.80 10.27
N ARG A 78 3.17 -6.85 11.18
CA ARG A 78 2.41 -5.59 11.24
C ARG A 78 2.59 -4.71 10.00
N HIS A 79 3.60 -4.99 9.18
CA HIS A 79 3.94 -4.20 7.99
C HIS A 79 3.33 -4.78 6.71
N ARG A 80 2.39 -5.72 6.85
CA ARG A 80 1.49 -6.19 5.82
C ARG A 80 0.10 -5.63 6.10
N LEU A 81 -0.42 -4.83 5.18
CA LEU A 81 -1.70 -4.16 5.33
C LEU A 81 -2.67 -4.60 4.24
N ILE A 82 -3.96 -4.59 4.59
CA ILE A 82 -5.05 -4.73 3.64
C ILE A 82 -5.90 -3.47 3.61
N ALA A 83 -6.47 -3.19 2.45
CA ALA A 83 -7.55 -2.23 2.29
C ALA A 83 -8.87 -2.98 2.16
N LEU A 84 -9.85 -2.62 2.97
CA LEU A 84 -11.21 -3.17 2.96
C LEU A 84 -12.17 -2.15 2.37
N VAL A 85 -13.10 -2.63 1.56
CA VAL A 85 -14.25 -1.89 1.02
C VAL A 85 -15.47 -2.78 1.20
N ASP A 86 -16.45 -2.32 1.97
CA ASP A 86 -17.65 -3.11 2.28
C ASP A 86 -17.30 -4.54 2.77
N ASP A 87 -16.34 -4.64 3.71
CA ASP A 87 -15.78 -5.87 4.30
C ASP A 87 -15.04 -6.81 3.31
N HIS A 88 -14.84 -6.40 2.06
CA HIS A 88 -14.08 -7.16 1.08
C HIS A 88 -12.66 -6.62 0.93
N VAL A 89 -11.69 -7.52 0.79
CA VAL A 89 -10.28 -7.13 0.55
C VAL A 89 -10.17 -6.52 -0.86
N ALA A 90 -9.96 -5.21 -0.92
CA ALA A 90 -9.82 -4.45 -2.14
C ALA A 90 -8.36 -4.32 -2.59
N GLY A 91 -7.42 -4.46 -1.67
CA GLY A 91 -5.99 -4.35 -1.95
C GLY A 91 -5.12 -4.81 -0.80
N TYR A 92 -3.87 -5.09 -1.14
CA TYR A 92 -2.84 -5.54 -0.22
C TYR A 92 -1.56 -4.74 -0.45
N VAL A 93 -0.85 -4.41 0.61
CA VAL A 93 0.49 -3.84 0.56
C VAL A 93 1.37 -4.45 1.65
N ALA A 94 2.65 -4.63 1.35
CA ALA A 94 3.67 -5.03 2.33
C ALA A 94 4.93 -4.20 2.17
N VAL A 95 5.61 -3.96 3.28
CA VAL A 95 6.98 -3.45 3.32
C VAL A 95 7.87 -4.54 3.89
N LEU A 96 8.73 -5.11 3.05
CA LEU A 96 9.62 -6.20 3.41
C LEU A 96 11.03 -5.64 3.62
N LYS A 97 11.45 -5.57 4.88
CA LYS A 97 12.77 -5.06 5.23
C LYS A 97 13.88 -6.00 4.77
N GLY A 98 14.91 -5.45 4.15
CA GLY A 98 16.12 -6.17 3.80
C GLY A 98 16.89 -6.67 5.01
N ILE A 99 17.81 -7.58 4.80
CA ILE A 99 18.65 -8.20 5.85
C ILE A 99 20.12 -7.78 5.71
N GLY A 100 20.85 -7.84 6.80
CA GLY A 100 22.30 -7.58 6.82
C GLY A 100 22.62 -6.14 6.36
N TRP A 101 23.51 -6.02 5.39
CA TRP A 101 23.98 -4.74 4.83
C TRP A 101 22.88 -3.94 4.11
N SER A 102 21.78 -4.59 3.70
CA SER A 102 20.62 -3.95 3.08
C SER A 102 19.46 -3.72 4.08
N SER A 103 19.69 -3.83 5.39
CA SER A 103 18.64 -3.70 6.40
C SER A 103 18.00 -2.30 6.48
N HIS A 104 18.59 -1.30 5.84
CA HIS A 104 18.04 0.05 5.68
C HIS A 104 17.16 0.20 4.43
N VAL A 105 17.04 -0.83 3.60
CA VAL A 105 16.21 -0.86 2.39
C VAL A 105 14.98 -1.71 2.65
N GLY A 106 13.81 -1.25 2.21
CA GLY A 106 12.55 -2.00 2.21
C GLY A 106 12.02 -2.21 0.80
N GLU A 107 11.54 -3.42 0.51
CA GLU A 107 10.81 -3.72 -0.73
C GLU A 107 9.32 -3.49 -0.49
N LEU A 108 8.69 -2.65 -1.32
CA LEU A 108 7.26 -2.40 -1.31
C LEU A 108 6.58 -3.32 -2.32
N ARG A 109 5.61 -4.11 -1.87
CA ARG A 109 4.74 -4.93 -2.73
C ARG A 109 3.32 -4.45 -2.61
N LEU A 110 2.67 -4.18 -3.73
CA LEU A 110 1.31 -3.64 -3.80
C LEU A 110 0.50 -4.35 -4.87
N VAL A 111 -0.73 -4.73 -4.52
CA VAL A 111 -1.71 -5.23 -5.49
C VAL A 111 -3.10 -4.71 -5.14
N ILE A 112 -3.90 -4.41 -6.17
CA ILE A 112 -5.30 -3.99 -6.05
C ILE A 112 -6.15 -4.92 -6.91
N ALA A 113 -7.23 -5.44 -6.35
CA ALA A 113 -8.17 -6.25 -7.10
C ALA A 113 -8.75 -5.43 -8.28
N PRO A 114 -8.94 -6.05 -9.45
CA PRO A 114 -9.32 -5.36 -10.69
C PRO A 114 -10.52 -4.42 -10.54
N GLU A 115 -11.56 -4.87 -9.84
CA GLU A 115 -12.82 -4.15 -9.63
C GLU A 115 -12.68 -2.90 -8.75
N PHE A 116 -11.60 -2.82 -7.96
CA PHE A 116 -11.32 -1.68 -7.08
C PHE A 116 -10.26 -0.71 -7.65
N ARG A 117 -9.72 -1.00 -8.84
CA ARG A 117 -8.72 -0.13 -9.49
C ARG A 117 -9.32 1.22 -9.91
N GLY A 118 -8.48 2.24 -9.99
CA GLY A 118 -8.89 3.60 -10.38
C GLY A 118 -9.66 4.38 -9.30
N ARG A 119 -9.84 3.82 -8.09
CA ARG A 119 -10.53 4.45 -6.96
C ARG A 119 -9.60 5.14 -5.95
N GLY A 120 -8.30 5.21 -6.24
CA GLY A 120 -7.30 5.83 -5.36
C GLY A 120 -6.75 4.90 -4.26
N ILE A 121 -7.23 3.66 -4.13
CA ILE A 121 -6.83 2.72 -3.08
C ILE A 121 -5.33 2.40 -3.17
N GLY A 122 -4.78 2.21 -4.37
CA GLY A 122 -3.35 1.94 -4.56
C GLY A 122 -2.48 3.07 -4.02
N ARG A 123 -2.87 4.33 -4.27
CA ARG A 123 -2.18 5.50 -3.73
C ARG A 123 -2.26 5.54 -2.20
N LEU A 124 -3.44 5.28 -1.63
CA LEU A 124 -3.64 5.23 -0.19
C LEU A 124 -2.75 4.18 0.47
N LEU A 125 -2.72 2.95 -0.08
CA LEU A 125 -1.87 1.87 0.42
C LEU A 125 -0.38 2.20 0.29
N ALA A 126 0.05 2.79 -0.83
CA ALA A 126 1.45 3.20 -1.00
C ALA A 126 1.86 4.28 0.01
N GLN A 127 0.98 5.25 0.32
CA GLN A 127 1.23 6.24 1.37
C GLN A 127 1.33 5.61 2.77
N ARG A 128 0.47 4.63 3.07
CA ARG A 128 0.55 3.87 4.34
C ARG A 128 1.84 3.06 4.43
N ALA A 129 2.27 2.46 3.32
CA ALA A 129 3.53 1.72 3.28
C ALA A 129 4.77 2.59 3.60
N VAL A 130 4.74 3.88 3.26
CA VAL A 130 5.79 4.82 3.65
C VAL A 130 5.82 5.00 5.19
N VAL A 131 4.66 5.08 5.84
CA VAL A 131 4.58 5.15 7.31
C VAL A 131 5.13 3.88 7.93
N GLU A 132 4.75 2.71 7.41
CA GLU A 132 5.28 1.42 7.87
C GLU A 132 6.81 1.33 7.69
N ALA A 133 7.34 1.85 6.59
CA ALA A 133 8.77 1.91 6.34
C ALA A 133 9.53 2.74 7.39
N LEU A 134 8.96 3.88 7.79
CA LEU A 134 9.51 4.72 8.87
C LEU A 134 9.53 3.96 10.21
N GLU A 135 8.44 3.26 10.56
CA GLU A 135 8.37 2.46 11.79
C GLU A 135 9.38 1.30 11.79
N LEU A 136 9.66 0.71 10.63
CA LEU A 136 10.69 -0.31 10.44
C LEU A 136 12.13 0.25 10.51
N GLY A 137 12.31 1.57 10.49
CA GLY A 137 13.62 2.20 10.34
C GLY A 137 14.24 1.94 8.97
N VAL A 138 13.39 1.85 7.94
CA VAL A 138 13.80 1.80 6.53
C VAL A 138 14.09 3.23 6.07
N VAL A 139 15.19 3.43 5.38
CA VAL A 139 15.62 4.73 4.82
C VAL A 139 15.24 4.82 3.34
N LYS A 140 15.25 3.69 2.64
CA LYS A 140 14.97 3.61 1.21
C LYS A 140 13.91 2.56 0.92
N LEU A 141 12.82 2.96 0.26
CA LEU A 141 11.83 2.05 -0.31
C LEU A 141 12.17 1.76 -1.77
N VAL A 142 12.05 0.50 -2.16
CA VAL A 142 12.19 0.04 -3.54
C VAL A 142 10.89 -0.63 -3.96
N VAL A 143 10.45 -0.37 -5.19
CA VAL A 143 9.31 -1.05 -5.81
C VAL A 143 9.69 -1.52 -7.21
N ASP A 144 9.32 -2.75 -7.51
CA ASP A 144 9.49 -3.37 -8.81
C ASP A 144 8.21 -3.18 -9.63
N VAL A 145 8.33 -2.62 -10.85
CA VAL A 145 7.22 -2.38 -11.77
C VAL A 145 7.53 -3.04 -13.10
N VAL A 146 6.66 -3.90 -13.60
CA VAL A 146 6.85 -4.52 -14.93
C VAL A 146 6.63 -3.49 -16.02
N ALA A 147 7.53 -3.46 -16.99
CA ALA A 147 7.42 -2.56 -18.13
C ALA A 147 6.10 -2.81 -18.88
N GLY A 148 5.34 -1.73 -19.12
CA GLY A 148 3.99 -1.78 -19.65
C GLY A 148 2.89 -1.57 -18.61
N GLN A 149 3.21 -1.58 -17.31
CA GLN A 149 2.29 -1.18 -16.24
C GLN A 149 2.33 0.35 -16.02
N ASP A 150 2.04 1.13 -17.08
CA ASP A 150 2.25 2.58 -17.11
C ASP A 150 1.50 3.32 -15.99
N ARG A 151 0.27 2.89 -15.67
CA ARG A 151 -0.51 3.49 -14.58
C ARG A 151 0.14 3.32 -13.20
N LEU A 152 0.75 2.17 -12.97
CA LEU A 152 1.46 1.89 -11.72
C LEU A 152 2.75 2.70 -11.65
N PHE A 153 3.50 2.75 -12.74
CA PHE A 153 4.70 3.58 -12.88
C PHE A 153 4.39 5.07 -12.61
N GLU A 154 3.37 5.62 -13.28
CA GLU A 154 2.94 7.01 -13.06
C GLU A 154 2.50 7.27 -11.60
N MET A 155 1.79 6.32 -10.98
CA MET A 155 1.35 6.46 -9.59
C MET A 155 2.56 6.59 -8.65
N PHE A 156 3.56 5.73 -8.78
CA PHE A 156 4.75 5.79 -7.94
C PHE A 156 5.59 7.02 -8.23
N THR A 157 5.74 7.43 -9.50
CA THR A 157 6.45 8.68 -9.85
C THR A 157 5.76 9.91 -9.22
N LYS A 158 4.40 9.96 -9.21
CA LYS A 158 3.65 11.04 -8.54
C LYS A 158 3.76 11.00 -7.01
N LEU A 159 4.19 9.89 -6.44
CA LEU A 159 4.52 9.74 -5.02
C LEU A 159 6.01 10.02 -4.71
N GLY A 160 6.77 10.48 -5.69
CA GLY A 160 8.17 10.85 -5.54
C GLY A 160 9.15 9.69 -5.72
N PHE A 161 8.71 8.53 -6.21
CA PHE A 161 9.63 7.46 -6.58
C PHE A 161 10.32 7.79 -7.90
N GLU A 162 11.62 7.53 -7.95
CA GLU A 162 12.46 7.71 -9.13
C GLU A 162 12.93 6.37 -9.68
N GLN A 163 13.01 6.26 -11.00
CA GLN A 163 13.53 5.05 -11.62
C GLN A 163 15.06 5.00 -11.48
N GLU A 164 15.56 3.99 -10.77
CA GLU A 164 17.01 3.73 -10.65
C GLU A 164 17.54 2.75 -11.67
N GLY A 165 16.69 1.85 -12.18
CA GLY A 165 17.16 0.82 -13.08
C GLY A 165 16.09 0.23 -14.00
N ARG A 166 16.58 -0.43 -15.06
CA ARG A 166 15.78 -1.27 -15.94
C ARG A 166 16.51 -2.60 -16.16
N LEU A 167 15.91 -3.66 -15.67
CA LEU A 167 16.44 -5.02 -15.81
C LEU A 167 15.77 -5.68 -17.01
N ARG A 168 16.55 -5.89 -18.08
CA ARG A 168 15.98 -6.43 -19.33
C ARG A 168 15.62 -7.89 -19.20
N ARG A 169 14.41 -8.26 -19.68
CA ARG A 169 13.87 -9.65 -19.68
C ARG A 169 13.97 -10.32 -18.31
N HIS A 170 13.73 -9.56 -17.24
CA HIS A 170 13.98 -9.99 -15.87
C HIS A 170 12.84 -10.82 -15.31
N VAL A 171 11.61 -10.57 -15.73
CA VAL A 171 10.42 -11.31 -15.31
C VAL A 171 9.85 -12.15 -16.44
N ARG A 172 9.28 -13.29 -16.09
CA ARG A 172 8.63 -14.20 -17.04
C ARG A 172 7.19 -14.40 -16.61
N ASN A 173 6.23 -14.21 -17.53
CA ASN A 173 4.84 -14.51 -17.27
C ASN A 173 4.54 -16.02 -17.43
N ALA A 174 3.31 -16.41 -17.08
CA ALA A 174 2.87 -17.81 -17.19
C ALA A 174 2.94 -18.40 -18.61
N ASN A 175 2.85 -17.52 -19.63
CA ASN A 175 2.98 -17.94 -21.04
C ASN A 175 4.45 -18.11 -21.49
N GLY A 176 5.41 -17.88 -20.59
CA GLY A 176 6.84 -17.97 -20.89
C GLY A 176 7.44 -16.72 -21.53
N GLU A 177 6.65 -15.66 -21.74
CA GLU A 177 7.14 -14.39 -22.29
C GLU A 177 7.92 -13.63 -21.23
N THR A 178 9.01 -13.00 -21.66
CA THR A 178 9.87 -12.22 -20.76
C THR A 178 9.59 -10.72 -20.89
N HIS A 179 9.52 -10.05 -19.76
CA HIS A 179 9.31 -8.60 -19.67
C HIS A 179 10.47 -7.94 -18.93
N ASP A 180 10.70 -6.68 -19.25
CA ASP A 180 11.64 -5.86 -18.49
C ASP A 180 11.03 -5.47 -17.15
N LEU A 181 11.87 -5.33 -16.14
CA LEU A 181 11.51 -4.84 -14.82
C LEU A 181 12.11 -3.45 -14.62
N LEU A 182 11.29 -2.51 -14.19
CA LEU A 182 11.69 -1.17 -13.78
C LEU A 182 11.84 -1.17 -12.26
N VAL A 183 13.00 -0.77 -11.77
CA VAL A 183 13.27 -0.62 -10.34
C VAL A 183 13.12 0.86 -10.01
N LEU A 184 12.14 1.19 -9.17
CA LEU A 184 11.93 2.55 -8.68
C LEU A 184 12.27 2.60 -7.19
N SER A 185 12.79 3.72 -6.73
CA SER A 185 13.07 3.92 -5.31
C SER A 185 12.69 5.30 -4.83
N HIS A 186 12.56 5.41 -3.51
CA HIS A 186 12.31 6.65 -2.82
C HIS A 186 12.99 6.66 -1.45
N PHE A 187 13.61 7.79 -1.07
CA PHE A 187 14.14 7.98 0.27
C PHE A 187 13.03 8.47 1.19
N VAL A 188 12.77 7.71 2.24
CA VAL A 188 11.58 7.85 3.10
C VAL A 188 11.64 9.11 3.97
N ASP A 189 12.83 9.54 4.35
CA ASP A 189 13.10 10.75 5.13
C ASP A 189 12.78 12.03 4.33
N GLU A 190 13.05 12.04 3.03
CA GLU A 190 12.72 13.16 2.13
C GLU A 190 11.19 13.32 2.01
N LEU A 191 10.45 12.20 1.94
CA LEU A 191 8.99 12.23 1.88
C LEU A 191 8.37 12.69 3.20
N ALA A 192 8.90 12.25 4.34
CA ALA A 192 8.44 12.67 5.65
C ALA A 192 8.62 14.19 5.83
N ALA A 193 9.71 14.75 5.33
CA ALA A 193 9.94 16.19 5.32
C ALA A 193 8.92 16.93 4.45
N SER A 194 8.59 16.43 3.26
CA SER A 194 7.62 17.05 2.35
C SER A 194 6.18 17.04 2.91
N LEU A 195 5.78 15.93 3.57
CA LEU A 195 4.47 15.81 4.21
C LEU A 195 4.31 16.70 5.45
N SER A 196 5.42 17.03 6.12
CA SER A 196 5.42 17.92 7.29
C SER A 196 5.27 19.41 6.94
N VAL A 197 5.59 19.80 5.70
CA VAL A 197 5.50 21.18 5.22
C VAL A 197 4.07 21.56 4.80
N GLU A 198 3.20 20.60 4.49
CA GLU A 198 1.80 20.87 4.10
C GLU A 198 0.83 21.03 5.28
N SER A 199 1.28 20.96 6.53
CA SER A 199 0.44 21.26 7.69
C SER A 199 0.48 22.78 7.94
N PRO A 200 -0.58 23.54 7.63
CA PRO A 200 -0.60 24.94 8.01
C PRO A 200 -0.57 25.04 9.54
N ALA A 201 0.32 25.88 10.06
CA ALA A 201 0.40 26.20 11.47
C ALA A 201 -0.95 26.79 11.96
N PRO A 202 -1.32 26.55 13.24
CA PRO A 202 -2.60 26.96 13.81
C PRO A 202 -2.80 28.48 13.85
#